data_8cab33874bbd89b04851eae84febb6d5
#
_entry.id   8cab33874bbd89b04851eae84febb6d5
#
_cell.length_a   1.000
_cell.length_b   1.000
_cell.length_c   1.000
_cell.angle_alpha   90.00
_cell.angle_beta   90.00
_cell.angle_gamma   90.00
#
_symmetry.space_group_name_H-M   'P 1'
#
loop_
_entity.id
_entity.type
_entity.pdbx_description
1 polymer ?
#
loop_
_entity_poly.entity_id
_entity_poly.type
_entity_poly.pdbx_seq_one_letter_code
_entity_poly.pdbx_strand_id
1 'polypeptide(L)'
;MKRLLSSLLALTLGLSLTVPPASALELEEAKDLLTANYVDEIPPEILELDSLDAILEALGDPYTFYMTGEQYDAFNQAVNGQTVVGIGATVENAFDNGGYRIMSILPNSPALEAGIQPGDILTAVDGVPMSPEVDPRVPIVGMEGTSLTITVNRNGQTLEFDLTRRAVLIPIVNYEEKGSAGYIECLSFGDTTSATIREAIEAMDDHAAVWIVDLRSNPGGDSNATASAVSYFTGGGVMIYFRDGSGRYNYTYTPSGLPALTDKPVIVLTSEHSASGSELFAGDIRSYGAGIALGQRTLGKGTAQLVLEARNCEYMVDGEAMKITAYRFFSPDGATNHIMGVLPTLVISPENTEAAALLLSTGWNPHPENHLQIDLAGQTFVVNLFEAMEEENIAAFTELLEALPPSAALFYGDGKADAEGNEWHPVTLTELVERLGLKGFTPRTFSDTADSPYAREINTLATYLILDGSAGTFRPGDTITRAQFAAMAASALDLPEGSGKFSDVGPDSPYADAINAMAGLGFLSGRGDGTFEPEDAITVQEAVTVLSRMAGWASMDGFELDRKGLPVEELLDYYDWAEWARVPARVLTRLEALPEGLDPAADLTREQAAAMLCRLMESIHLIWN
;
A
#
# COMPACT_ATOMS: atom_id res chain seq x y z
N MET A 1 -8.51 8.57 -17.78
CA MET A 1 -7.49 8.18 -18.80
C MET A 1 -6.09 7.87 -18.23
N LYS A 2 -5.78 8.13 -16.96
CA LYS A 2 -4.48 7.79 -16.33
C LYS A 2 -4.46 6.43 -15.60
N ARG A 3 -5.62 5.86 -15.26
CA ARG A 3 -5.74 4.54 -14.58
C ARG A 3 -5.83 3.32 -15.51
N LEU A 4 -5.92 3.51 -16.83
CA LEU A 4 -5.91 2.41 -17.81
C LEU A 4 -4.50 1.84 -18.09
N LEU A 5 -3.44 2.41 -17.51
CA LEU A 5 -2.06 1.95 -17.68
C LEU A 5 -1.53 1.14 -16.49
N SER A 6 -2.17 1.19 -15.32
CA SER A 6 -1.76 0.42 -14.14
C SER A 6 -2.29 -1.02 -14.11
N SER A 7 -3.24 -1.38 -14.97
CA SER A 7 -3.65 -2.77 -15.19
C SER A 7 -2.64 -3.60 -16.00
N LEU A 8 -1.49 -3.06 -16.37
CA LEU A 8 -0.47 -3.70 -17.20
C LEU A 8 0.68 -4.36 -16.42
N LEU A 9 0.60 -4.43 -15.08
CA LEU A 9 1.47 -5.30 -14.30
C LEU A 9 0.78 -6.60 -13.83
N ALA A 10 -0.43 -6.88 -14.28
CA ALA A 10 -0.81 -8.25 -14.56
C ALA A 10 0.07 -8.67 -15.74
N LEU A 11 1.02 -9.58 -15.53
CA LEU A 11 1.90 -10.11 -16.55
C LEU A 11 1.17 -10.29 -17.90
N THR A 12 1.12 -9.26 -18.74
CA THR A 12 0.83 -9.43 -20.14
C THR A 12 2.11 -9.89 -20.80
N LEU A 13 2.43 -11.18 -20.62
CA LEU A 13 3.14 -11.92 -21.65
C LEU A 13 2.32 -11.74 -22.93
N GLY A 14 2.86 -11.01 -23.90
CA GLY A 14 2.31 -10.94 -25.23
C GLY A 14 2.22 -12.36 -25.79
N LEU A 15 1.08 -13.01 -25.59
CA LEU A 15 0.76 -14.29 -26.19
C LEU A 15 0.55 -14.06 -27.69
N SER A 16 1.56 -14.41 -28.49
CA SER A 16 1.33 -14.88 -29.85
C SER A 16 0.30 -16.00 -29.76
N LEU A 17 -0.80 -15.86 -30.50
CA LEU A 17 -1.85 -16.87 -30.67
C LEU A 17 -1.25 -18.20 -31.22
N THR A 18 -0.66 -18.99 -30.34
CA THR A 18 -0.48 -20.42 -30.53
C THR A 18 -1.62 -21.10 -29.81
N VAL A 19 -2.31 -22.02 -30.49
CA VAL A 19 -3.34 -22.89 -29.89
C VAL A 19 -2.75 -23.42 -28.58
N PRO A 20 -3.35 -23.13 -27.41
CA PRO A 20 -2.84 -23.64 -26.14
C PRO A 20 -2.82 -25.17 -26.20
N PRO A 21 -1.80 -25.84 -25.63
CA PRO A 21 -1.89 -27.27 -25.39
C PRO A 21 -3.16 -27.51 -24.57
N ALA A 22 -3.89 -28.58 -24.87
CA ALA A 22 -5.05 -28.95 -24.09
C ALA A 22 -4.66 -28.97 -22.61
N SER A 23 -5.39 -28.24 -21.78
CA SER A 23 -5.20 -28.24 -20.32
C SER A 23 -5.40 -29.67 -19.83
N ALA A 24 -4.58 -30.13 -18.91
CA ALA A 24 -4.78 -31.45 -18.31
C ALA A 24 -5.99 -31.45 -17.36
N LEU A 25 -6.41 -30.29 -16.88
CA LEU A 25 -7.58 -30.07 -16.02
C LEU A 25 -8.86 -30.15 -16.87
N GLU A 26 -9.73 -31.09 -16.54
CA GLU A 26 -11.03 -31.23 -17.20
C GLU A 26 -11.97 -30.09 -16.78
N LEU A 27 -12.88 -29.68 -17.69
CA LEU A 27 -13.79 -28.55 -17.45
C LEU A 27 -14.66 -28.72 -16.20
N GLU A 28 -15.19 -29.92 -15.98
CA GLU A 28 -16.04 -30.17 -14.80
C GLU A 28 -15.23 -30.14 -13.50
N GLU A 29 -13.97 -30.61 -13.50
CA GLU A 29 -13.05 -30.48 -12.37
C GLU A 29 -12.73 -29.01 -12.07
N ALA A 30 -12.51 -28.21 -13.11
CA ALA A 30 -12.30 -26.76 -12.96
C ALA A 30 -13.53 -26.06 -12.36
N LYS A 31 -14.75 -26.42 -12.78
CA LYS A 31 -16.00 -25.89 -12.21
C LYS A 31 -16.16 -26.28 -10.75
N ASP A 32 -15.83 -27.52 -10.39
CA ASP A 32 -15.87 -27.98 -9.01
C ASP A 32 -14.88 -27.21 -8.13
N LEU A 33 -13.64 -26.98 -8.62
CA LEU A 33 -12.63 -26.21 -7.91
C LEU A 33 -13.07 -24.75 -7.71
N LEU A 34 -13.62 -24.11 -8.74
CA LEU A 34 -14.14 -22.74 -8.65
C LEU A 34 -15.31 -22.66 -7.67
N THR A 35 -16.30 -23.55 -7.78
CA THR A 35 -17.47 -23.56 -6.89
C THR A 35 -17.09 -23.79 -5.43
N ALA A 36 -16.08 -24.63 -5.17
CA ALA A 36 -15.64 -24.95 -3.80
C ALA A 36 -14.80 -23.85 -3.17
N ASN A 37 -14.07 -23.05 -3.95
CA ASN A 37 -13.02 -22.19 -3.42
C ASN A 37 -13.19 -20.69 -3.71
N TYR A 38 -13.98 -20.30 -4.73
CA TYR A 38 -14.10 -18.89 -5.08
C TYR A 38 -14.77 -18.09 -3.96
N VAL A 39 -14.27 -16.87 -3.72
CA VAL A 39 -14.65 -16.04 -2.58
C VAL A 39 -16.10 -15.52 -2.63
N ASP A 40 -16.65 -15.37 -3.82
CA ASP A 40 -18.02 -14.92 -4.05
C ASP A 40 -18.87 -16.04 -4.69
N GLU A 41 -20.20 -15.92 -4.58
CA GLU A 41 -21.11 -16.84 -5.27
C GLU A 41 -20.98 -16.62 -6.80
N ILE A 42 -20.67 -17.70 -7.52
CA ILE A 42 -20.58 -17.65 -8.98
C ILE A 42 -21.99 -17.82 -9.56
N PRO A 43 -22.47 -16.87 -10.38
CA PRO A 43 -23.75 -17.01 -11.05
C PRO A 43 -23.83 -18.31 -11.87
N PRO A 44 -24.93 -19.09 -11.77
CA PRO A 44 -25.07 -20.37 -12.45
C PRO A 44 -24.82 -20.29 -13.96
N GLU A 45 -25.23 -19.20 -14.60
CA GLU A 45 -25.05 -18.96 -16.03
C GLU A 45 -23.57 -18.87 -16.45
N ILE A 46 -22.66 -18.50 -15.55
CA ILE A 46 -21.20 -18.50 -15.81
C ILE A 46 -20.68 -19.93 -15.79
N LEU A 47 -21.14 -20.75 -14.85
CA LEU A 47 -20.75 -22.17 -14.75
C LEU A 47 -21.34 -23.04 -15.88
N GLU A 48 -22.35 -22.55 -16.61
CA GLU A 48 -22.92 -23.25 -17.79
C GLU A 48 -22.09 -23.05 -19.07
N LEU A 49 -21.06 -22.20 -19.06
CA LEU A 49 -20.19 -21.94 -20.21
C LEU A 49 -19.36 -23.18 -20.58
N ASP A 50 -19.04 -23.30 -21.90
CA ASP A 50 -18.48 -24.50 -22.53
C ASP A 50 -16.95 -24.63 -22.39
N SER A 51 -16.23 -23.65 -21.81
CA SER A 51 -14.78 -23.69 -21.61
C SER A 51 -14.33 -22.97 -20.39
N LEU A 52 -13.18 -23.37 -19.82
CA LEU A 52 -12.56 -22.72 -18.67
C LEU A 52 -12.22 -21.24 -18.96
N ASP A 53 -11.66 -20.96 -20.15
CA ASP A 53 -11.33 -19.58 -20.54
C ASP A 53 -12.57 -18.68 -20.56
N ALA A 54 -13.71 -19.17 -21.09
CA ALA A 54 -14.95 -18.42 -21.10
C ALA A 54 -15.50 -18.17 -19.67
N ILE A 55 -15.38 -19.14 -18.78
CA ILE A 55 -15.76 -18.99 -17.36
C ILE A 55 -14.88 -17.94 -16.69
N LEU A 56 -13.56 -18.01 -16.84
CA LEU A 56 -12.61 -17.09 -16.25
C LEU A 56 -12.80 -15.64 -16.78
N GLU A 57 -13.05 -15.49 -18.08
CA GLU A 57 -13.36 -14.21 -18.70
C GLU A 57 -14.69 -13.63 -18.15
N ALA A 58 -15.72 -14.47 -18.03
CA ALA A 58 -17.03 -14.04 -17.51
C ALA A 58 -17.02 -13.71 -16.01
N LEU A 59 -16.13 -14.34 -15.22
CA LEU A 59 -15.90 -13.97 -13.80
C LEU A 59 -15.34 -12.56 -13.69
N GLY A 60 -14.54 -12.11 -14.67
CA GLY A 60 -13.95 -10.76 -14.66
C GLY A 60 -12.94 -10.53 -13.53
N ASP A 61 -12.48 -11.58 -12.86
CA ASP A 61 -11.47 -11.53 -11.80
C ASP A 61 -10.06 -11.75 -12.38
N PRO A 62 -9.22 -10.70 -12.45
CA PRO A 62 -7.89 -10.81 -13.05
C PRO A 62 -6.91 -11.67 -12.22
N TYR A 63 -7.30 -12.07 -11.01
CA TYR A 63 -6.47 -12.84 -10.08
C TYR A 63 -6.79 -14.33 -10.06
N THR A 64 -7.90 -14.74 -10.70
CA THR A 64 -8.31 -16.14 -10.86
C THR A 64 -8.00 -16.59 -12.28
N PHE A 65 -7.03 -17.51 -12.45
CA PHE A 65 -6.59 -18.00 -13.74
C PHE A 65 -5.87 -19.36 -13.66
N TYR A 66 -5.81 -20.04 -14.78
CA TYR A 66 -5.06 -21.27 -14.95
C TYR A 66 -3.69 -21.00 -15.58
N MET A 67 -2.65 -21.69 -15.13
CA MET A 67 -1.27 -21.55 -15.60
C MET A 67 -0.77 -22.87 -16.17
N THR A 68 -0.32 -22.83 -17.42
CA THR A 68 0.50 -23.91 -18.00
C THR A 68 1.87 -23.95 -17.36
N GLY A 69 2.65 -25.02 -17.59
CA GLY A 69 3.98 -25.16 -16.98
C GLY A 69 4.89 -23.96 -17.19
N GLU A 70 4.96 -23.42 -18.40
CA GLU A 70 5.77 -22.25 -18.72
C GLU A 70 5.27 -20.98 -17.99
N GLN A 71 3.96 -20.79 -17.88
CA GLN A 71 3.35 -19.67 -17.16
C GLN A 71 3.56 -19.78 -15.66
N TYR A 72 3.46 -21.01 -15.13
CA TYR A 72 3.69 -21.25 -13.71
C TYR A 72 5.16 -21.03 -13.31
N ASP A 73 6.10 -21.46 -14.14
CA ASP A 73 7.53 -21.18 -13.96
C ASP A 73 7.81 -19.67 -13.97
N ALA A 74 7.21 -18.92 -14.91
CA ALA A 74 7.33 -17.48 -14.99
C ALA A 74 6.73 -16.78 -13.76
N PHE A 75 5.59 -17.25 -13.26
CA PHE A 75 4.97 -16.77 -12.03
C PHE A 75 5.89 -16.97 -10.81
N ASN A 76 6.45 -18.18 -10.66
CA ASN A 76 7.37 -18.49 -9.57
C ASN A 76 8.66 -17.64 -9.61
N GLN A 77 9.19 -17.40 -10.81
CA GLN A 77 10.33 -16.49 -10.98
C GLN A 77 9.99 -15.03 -10.62
N ALA A 78 8.78 -14.57 -10.94
CA ALA A 78 8.35 -13.23 -10.58
C ALA A 78 8.23 -13.05 -9.06
N VAL A 79 7.79 -14.09 -8.34
CA VAL A 79 7.64 -14.05 -6.88
C VAL A 79 8.99 -14.23 -6.17
N ASN A 80 9.81 -15.20 -6.61
CA ASN A 80 11.02 -15.64 -5.90
C ASN A 80 12.33 -15.06 -6.46
N GLY A 81 12.26 -14.19 -7.46
CA GLY A 81 13.40 -13.64 -8.17
C GLY A 81 13.83 -14.51 -9.36
N GLN A 82 14.43 -13.85 -10.35
CA GLN A 82 14.92 -14.51 -11.56
C GLN A 82 16.30 -15.12 -11.35
N THR A 83 16.49 -16.32 -11.85
CA THR A 83 17.82 -16.92 -11.95
C THR A 83 18.38 -16.66 -13.36
N VAL A 84 19.53 -16.01 -13.42
CA VAL A 84 20.25 -15.72 -14.67
C VAL A 84 21.57 -16.46 -14.68
N VAL A 85 21.87 -17.16 -15.78
CA VAL A 85 23.18 -17.81 -15.92
C VAL A 85 24.17 -16.78 -16.48
N GLY A 86 25.09 -16.32 -15.62
CA GLY A 86 26.04 -15.28 -15.93
C GLY A 86 27.12 -15.12 -14.87
N ILE A 87 27.60 -13.89 -14.68
CA ILE A 87 28.63 -13.56 -13.71
C ILE A 87 28.11 -12.87 -12.44
N GLY A 88 26.84 -12.39 -12.43
CA GLY A 88 26.23 -11.71 -11.27
C GLY A 88 26.78 -10.30 -11.02
N ALA A 89 26.80 -9.47 -12.05
CA ALA A 89 27.11 -8.05 -11.96
C ALA A 89 26.04 -7.23 -12.69
N THR A 90 25.66 -6.08 -12.13
CA THR A 90 24.85 -5.08 -12.83
C THR A 90 25.75 -4.00 -13.44
N VAL A 91 25.37 -3.49 -14.59
CA VAL A 91 26.20 -2.52 -15.34
C VAL A 91 25.36 -1.37 -15.87
N GLU A 92 25.98 -0.18 -15.97
CA GLU A 92 25.39 0.99 -16.65
C GLU A 92 26.32 1.48 -17.77
N ASN A 93 25.77 2.25 -18.71
CA ASN A 93 26.53 2.86 -19.77
C ASN A 93 27.49 3.93 -19.21
N ALA A 94 28.77 3.78 -19.48
CA ALA A 94 29.84 4.70 -19.07
C ALA A 94 30.88 4.85 -20.18
N PHE A 95 30.47 4.93 -21.46
CA PHE A 95 31.40 5.01 -22.60
C PHE A 95 32.25 6.28 -22.61
N ASP A 96 31.86 7.33 -21.89
CA ASP A 96 32.75 8.47 -21.62
C ASP A 96 34.04 8.05 -20.88
N ASN A 97 33.96 6.90 -20.15
CA ASN A 97 35.08 6.27 -19.47
C ASN A 97 35.57 4.98 -20.16
N GLY A 98 35.08 4.70 -21.38
CA GLY A 98 35.56 3.62 -22.25
C GLY A 98 34.87 2.26 -22.09
N GLY A 99 33.69 2.19 -21.49
CA GLY A 99 32.96 0.92 -21.35
C GLY A 99 31.68 1.01 -20.55
N TYR A 100 31.34 -0.07 -19.86
CA TYR A 100 30.20 -0.14 -18.93
C TYR A 100 30.72 -0.11 -17.49
N ARG A 101 30.13 0.73 -16.64
CA ARG A 101 30.45 0.77 -15.21
C ARG A 101 29.77 -0.37 -14.49
N ILE A 102 30.50 -1.14 -13.69
CA ILE A 102 29.93 -2.10 -12.74
C ILE A 102 29.28 -1.30 -11.62
N MET A 103 27.95 -1.45 -11.46
CA MET A 103 27.18 -0.76 -10.43
C MET A 103 27.09 -1.55 -9.15
N SER A 104 26.78 -2.85 -9.26
CA SER A 104 26.72 -3.74 -8.12
C SER A 104 27.19 -5.15 -8.49
N ILE A 105 27.56 -5.91 -7.47
CA ILE A 105 27.93 -7.31 -7.58
C ILE A 105 26.97 -8.11 -6.70
N LEU A 106 26.31 -9.11 -7.30
CA LEU A 106 25.36 -9.95 -6.61
C LEU A 106 26.06 -10.91 -5.63
N PRO A 107 25.46 -11.18 -4.47
CA PRO A 107 26.01 -12.14 -3.52
C PRO A 107 26.14 -13.53 -4.16
N ASN A 108 27.10 -14.31 -3.66
CA ASN A 108 27.36 -15.67 -4.15
C ASN A 108 27.54 -15.78 -5.68
N SER A 109 28.14 -14.78 -6.32
CA SER A 109 28.29 -14.70 -7.77
C SER A 109 29.74 -14.93 -8.21
N PRO A 110 29.97 -15.41 -9.46
CA PRO A 110 31.32 -15.52 -10.01
C PRO A 110 32.10 -14.21 -10.00
N ALA A 111 31.46 -13.06 -10.24
CA ALA A 111 32.10 -11.77 -10.20
C ALA A 111 32.61 -11.39 -8.80
N LEU A 112 31.83 -11.71 -7.75
CA LEU A 112 32.24 -11.48 -6.35
C LEU A 112 33.45 -12.34 -6.01
N GLU A 113 33.40 -13.63 -6.33
CA GLU A 113 34.49 -14.59 -6.06
C GLU A 113 35.78 -14.23 -6.79
N ALA A 114 35.67 -13.67 -8.01
CA ALA A 114 36.81 -13.20 -8.79
C ALA A 114 37.41 -11.88 -8.30
N GLY A 115 36.70 -11.13 -7.45
CA GLY A 115 37.17 -9.84 -6.92
C GLY A 115 36.92 -8.67 -7.86
N ILE A 116 35.92 -8.74 -8.76
CA ILE A 116 35.38 -7.59 -9.49
C ILE A 116 34.69 -6.69 -8.47
N GLN A 117 34.73 -5.37 -8.67
CA GLN A 117 34.24 -4.39 -7.69
C GLN A 117 33.29 -3.38 -8.34
N PRO A 118 32.32 -2.86 -7.58
CA PRO A 118 31.56 -1.68 -8.01
C PRO A 118 32.52 -0.52 -8.35
N GLY A 119 32.20 0.19 -9.44
CA GLY A 119 33.06 1.26 -9.99
C GLY A 119 34.07 0.79 -11.04
N ASP A 120 34.34 -0.50 -11.21
CA ASP A 120 35.13 -1.00 -12.34
C ASP A 120 34.47 -0.65 -13.66
N ILE A 121 35.26 -0.34 -14.69
CA ILE A 121 34.76 -0.11 -16.04
C ILE A 121 35.00 -1.36 -16.88
N LEU A 122 33.98 -2.08 -17.24
CA LEU A 122 34.01 -3.24 -18.14
C LEU A 122 34.37 -2.77 -19.56
N THR A 123 35.53 -3.16 -20.04
CA THR A 123 36.08 -2.72 -21.32
C THR A 123 36.09 -3.80 -22.40
N ALA A 124 36.16 -5.09 -22.03
CA ALA A 124 36.09 -6.20 -22.98
C ALA A 124 35.58 -7.50 -22.31
N VAL A 125 35.03 -8.39 -23.14
CA VAL A 125 34.64 -9.76 -22.78
C VAL A 125 35.28 -10.71 -23.79
N ASP A 126 35.99 -11.74 -23.32
CA ASP A 126 36.74 -12.69 -24.17
C ASP A 126 37.68 -12.00 -25.20
N GLY A 127 38.29 -10.89 -24.77
CA GLY A 127 39.15 -10.05 -25.62
C GLY A 127 38.42 -9.20 -26.67
N VAL A 128 37.08 -9.27 -26.73
CA VAL A 128 36.26 -8.43 -27.64
C VAL A 128 35.91 -7.14 -26.90
N PRO A 129 36.32 -5.97 -27.41
CA PRO A 129 36.01 -4.69 -26.80
C PRO A 129 34.51 -4.44 -26.72
N MET A 130 34.04 -3.85 -25.62
CA MET A 130 32.65 -3.40 -25.49
C MET A 130 32.41 -2.18 -26.36
N SER A 131 31.20 -2.06 -26.91
CA SER A 131 30.76 -0.90 -27.66
C SER A 131 29.34 -0.47 -27.24
N PRO A 132 28.94 0.80 -27.47
CA PRO A 132 27.60 1.29 -27.11
C PRO A 132 26.47 0.57 -27.83
N GLU A 133 26.75 -0.06 -28.97
CA GLU A 133 25.76 -0.75 -29.80
C GLU A 133 25.54 -2.22 -29.33
N VAL A 134 26.40 -2.74 -28.46
CA VAL A 134 26.33 -4.12 -27.96
C VAL A 134 25.70 -4.11 -26.57
N ASP A 135 24.56 -4.79 -26.42
CA ASP A 135 24.00 -5.05 -25.10
C ASP A 135 25.01 -5.86 -24.28
N PRO A 136 25.47 -5.33 -23.13
CA PRO A 136 26.51 -5.99 -22.31
C PRO A 136 26.10 -7.38 -21.82
N ARG A 137 24.80 -7.66 -21.75
CA ARG A 137 24.27 -8.98 -21.38
C ARG A 137 24.61 -10.08 -22.40
N VAL A 138 24.62 -9.74 -23.68
CA VAL A 138 24.82 -10.71 -24.76
C VAL A 138 26.14 -11.49 -24.61
N PRO A 139 27.32 -10.89 -24.39
CA PRO A 139 28.56 -11.64 -24.21
C PRO A 139 28.71 -12.23 -22.80
N ILE A 140 27.99 -11.74 -21.80
CA ILE A 140 28.15 -12.13 -20.37
C ILE A 140 27.26 -13.32 -20.02
N VAL A 141 26.01 -13.34 -20.49
CA VAL A 141 25.04 -14.43 -20.28
C VAL A 141 25.37 -15.59 -21.20
N GLY A 142 25.14 -16.82 -20.78
CA GLY A 142 25.41 -18.00 -21.59
C GLY A 142 25.07 -19.30 -20.87
N MET A 143 25.56 -20.44 -21.41
CA MET A 143 25.33 -21.75 -20.78
C MET A 143 26.11 -21.87 -19.46
N GLU A 144 25.47 -22.44 -18.45
CA GLU A 144 26.10 -22.72 -17.16
C GLU A 144 27.33 -23.61 -17.32
N GLY A 145 28.37 -23.31 -16.53
CA GLY A 145 29.64 -24.02 -16.59
C GLY A 145 30.59 -23.57 -17.70
N THR A 146 30.19 -22.65 -18.59
CA THR A 146 31.11 -22.10 -19.61
C THR A 146 31.95 -20.97 -19.02
N SER A 147 33.23 -20.93 -19.46
CA SER A 147 34.19 -19.90 -19.01
C SER A 147 34.11 -18.66 -19.89
N LEU A 148 34.46 -17.50 -19.32
CA LEU A 148 34.68 -16.24 -20.02
C LEU A 148 35.76 -15.43 -19.30
N THR A 149 36.43 -14.56 -20.04
CA THR A 149 37.41 -13.59 -19.48
C THR A 149 36.78 -12.19 -19.49
N ILE A 150 36.71 -11.52 -18.35
CA ILE A 150 36.25 -10.14 -18.18
C ILE A 150 37.45 -9.23 -18.04
N THR A 151 37.53 -8.21 -18.89
CA THR A 151 38.57 -7.16 -18.78
C THR A 151 37.93 -5.90 -18.25
N VAL A 152 38.47 -5.36 -17.15
CA VAL A 152 38.01 -4.08 -16.57
C VAL A 152 39.15 -3.08 -16.44
N ASN A 153 38.79 -1.81 -16.40
CA ASN A 153 39.67 -0.72 -15.98
C ASN A 153 39.30 -0.30 -14.56
N ARG A 154 40.23 -0.46 -13.61
CA ARG A 154 40.11 -0.03 -12.21
C ARG A 154 41.13 1.06 -11.93
N ASN A 155 40.71 2.31 -11.78
CA ASN A 155 41.59 3.45 -11.51
C ASN A 155 42.75 3.61 -12.50
N GLY A 156 42.49 3.36 -13.80
CA GLY A 156 43.53 3.43 -14.86
C GLY A 156 44.34 2.18 -15.06
N GLN A 157 44.14 1.13 -14.25
CA GLN A 157 44.81 -0.16 -14.39
C GLN A 157 43.85 -1.16 -15.08
N THR A 158 44.35 -1.80 -16.15
CA THR A 158 43.64 -2.92 -16.80
C THR A 158 43.82 -4.20 -15.99
N LEU A 159 42.74 -4.85 -15.63
CA LEU A 159 42.69 -6.13 -14.91
C LEU A 159 41.87 -7.12 -15.75
N GLU A 160 42.30 -8.39 -15.72
CA GLU A 160 41.59 -9.50 -16.36
C GLU A 160 41.17 -10.52 -15.30
N PHE A 161 39.95 -11.02 -15.43
CA PHE A 161 39.35 -11.98 -14.55
C PHE A 161 38.79 -13.16 -15.36
N ASP A 162 39.24 -14.36 -15.07
CA ASP A 162 38.67 -15.58 -15.64
C ASP A 162 37.55 -16.09 -14.74
N LEU A 163 36.34 -16.19 -15.28
CA LEU A 163 35.14 -16.59 -14.57
C LEU A 163 34.47 -17.79 -15.25
N THR A 164 33.69 -18.50 -14.46
CA THR A 164 32.80 -19.55 -14.99
C THR A 164 31.37 -19.11 -14.77
N ARG A 165 30.54 -19.08 -15.83
CA ARG A 165 29.12 -18.75 -15.74
C ARG A 165 28.40 -19.72 -14.85
N ARG A 166 27.61 -19.20 -13.96
CA ARG A 166 26.80 -19.96 -13.01
C ARG A 166 25.40 -19.37 -12.91
N ALA A 167 24.42 -20.17 -12.50
CA ALA A 167 23.12 -19.67 -12.09
C ALA A 167 23.28 -18.72 -10.89
N VAL A 168 22.85 -17.48 -11.04
CA VAL A 168 22.87 -16.43 -10.01
C VAL A 168 21.45 -15.91 -9.83
N LEU A 169 20.95 -15.97 -8.61
CA LEU A 169 19.65 -15.42 -8.25
C LEU A 169 19.75 -13.89 -8.18
N ILE A 170 18.87 -13.19 -8.90
CA ILE A 170 18.69 -11.75 -8.74
C ILE A 170 17.90 -11.55 -7.45
N PRO A 171 18.44 -10.84 -6.44
CA PRO A 171 17.76 -10.64 -5.18
C PRO A 171 16.43 -9.88 -5.36
N ILE A 172 15.42 -10.31 -4.62
CA ILE A 172 14.14 -9.58 -4.50
C ILE A 172 14.14 -8.64 -3.29
N VAL A 173 15.16 -8.69 -2.45
CA VAL A 173 15.41 -7.78 -1.33
C VAL A 173 16.85 -7.31 -1.39
N ASN A 174 17.04 -6.00 -1.35
CA ASN A 174 18.33 -5.34 -1.22
C ASN A 174 18.32 -4.51 0.07
N TYR A 175 19.49 -4.30 0.68
CA TYR A 175 19.60 -3.46 1.86
C TYR A 175 20.92 -2.70 1.91
N GLU A 176 20.88 -1.50 2.48
CA GLU A 176 22.04 -0.63 2.64
C GLU A 176 21.81 0.39 3.78
N GLU A 177 22.87 0.99 4.27
CA GLU A 177 22.77 2.17 5.14
C GLU A 177 22.64 3.44 4.28
N LYS A 178 21.58 4.24 4.53
CA LYS A 178 21.40 5.57 3.95
C LYS A 178 21.37 6.62 5.06
N GLY A 179 22.46 7.33 5.27
CA GLY A 179 22.58 8.25 6.41
C GLY A 179 22.45 7.49 7.73
N SER A 180 21.46 7.82 8.54
CA SER A 180 21.14 7.12 9.80
C SER A 180 20.00 6.11 9.64
N ALA A 181 19.56 5.81 8.43
CA ALA A 181 18.52 4.82 8.17
C ALA A 181 19.10 3.46 7.79
N GLY A 182 18.54 2.38 8.33
CA GLY A 182 18.62 1.06 7.73
C GLY A 182 17.59 0.98 6.60
N TYR A 183 18.04 0.96 5.34
CA TYR A 183 17.18 0.99 4.16
C TYR A 183 17.05 -0.41 3.55
N ILE A 184 15.83 -0.88 3.38
CA ILE A 184 15.51 -2.17 2.78
C ILE A 184 14.60 -1.92 1.58
N GLU A 185 15.09 -2.21 0.37
CA GLU A 185 14.26 -2.29 -0.83
C GLU A 185 13.75 -3.73 -0.98
N CYS A 186 12.44 -3.91 -0.88
CA CYS A 186 11.80 -5.21 -1.04
C CYS A 186 10.90 -5.20 -2.30
N LEU A 187 11.28 -5.96 -3.31
CA LEU A 187 10.61 -5.98 -4.61
C LEU A 187 9.52 -7.05 -4.70
N SER A 188 9.55 -8.07 -3.83
CA SER A 188 8.54 -9.13 -3.73
C SER A 188 8.65 -9.83 -2.39
N PHE A 189 7.57 -10.50 -1.95
CA PHE A 189 7.59 -11.40 -0.80
C PHE A 189 7.68 -12.85 -1.30
N GLY A 190 8.90 -13.35 -1.39
CA GLY A 190 9.24 -14.71 -1.82
C GLY A 190 9.99 -15.49 -0.74
N ASP A 191 10.48 -16.67 -1.11
CA ASP A 191 11.12 -17.64 -0.19
C ASP A 191 12.31 -17.09 0.59
N THR A 192 13.06 -16.12 0.03
CA THR A 192 14.26 -15.54 0.66
C THR A 192 13.99 -14.26 1.43
N THR A 193 12.80 -13.64 1.25
CA THR A 193 12.51 -12.29 1.76
C THR A 193 12.72 -12.18 3.27
N SER A 194 12.11 -13.07 4.06
CA SER A 194 12.21 -12.98 5.52
C SER A 194 13.63 -13.21 6.02
N ALA A 195 14.39 -14.12 5.40
CA ALA A 195 15.77 -14.38 5.79
C ALA A 195 16.68 -13.17 5.50
N THR A 196 16.51 -12.52 4.33
CA THR A 196 17.32 -11.36 3.94
C THR A 196 16.97 -10.12 4.79
N ILE A 197 15.69 -9.90 5.12
CA ILE A 197 15.29 -8.79 6.03
C ILE A 197 15.85 -9.02 7.43
N ARG A 198 15.85 -10.26 7.95
CA ARG A 198 16.50 -10.57 9.22
C ARG A 198 18.00 -10.24 9.18
N GLU A 199 18.69 -10.68 8.13
CA GLU A 199 20.13 -10.41 7.94
C GLU A 199 20.41 -8.89 7.92
N ALA A 200 19.57 -8.11 7.23
CA ALA A 200 19.67 -6.65 7.19
C ALA A 200 19.57 -6.04 8.59
N ILE A 201 18.57 -6.46 9.38
CA ILE A 201 18.39 -5.96 10.75
C ILE A 201 19.59 -6.36 11.62
N GLU A 202 20.00 -7.64 11.59
CA GLU A 202 21.14 -8.12 12.38
C GLU A 202 22.46 -7.40 12.01
N ALA A 203 22.61 -6.95 10.75
CA ALA A 203 23.82 -6.26 10.28
C ALA A 203 23.86 -4.77 10.62
N MET A 204 22.70 -4.08 10.63
CA MET A 204 22.66 -2.60 10.65
C MET A 204 21.94 -2.01 11.86
N ASP A 205 21.24 -2.80 12.70
CA ASP A 205 20.39 -2.25 13.77
C ASP A 205 21.17 -1.40 14.79
N ASP A 206 22.40 -1.74 15.09
CA ASP A 206 23.26 -0.96 16.01
C ASP A 206 23.54 0.48 15.52
N HIS A 207 23.43 0.72 14.22
CA HIS A 207 23.75 2.00 13.58
C HIS A 207 22.52 2.75 13.08
N ALA A 208 21.44 2.03 12.74
CA ALA A 208 20.20 2.63 12.27
C ALA A 208 19.48 3.37 13.40
N ALA A 209 18.97 4.57 13.12
CA ALA A 209 18.05 5.28 13.99
C ALA A 209 16.58 4.98 13.65
N VAL A 210 16.32 4.67 12.38
CA VAL A 210 14.99 4.37 11.81
C VAL A 210 15.18 3.30 10.73
N TRP A 211 14.21 2.43 10.56
CA TRP A 211 14.14 1.51 9.44
C TRP A 211 13.25 2.08 8.33
N ILE A 212 13.74 2.08 7.10
CA ILE A 212 12.95 2.41 5.91
C ILE A 212 12.77 1.12 5.11
N VAL A 213 11.51 0.71 4.91
CA VAL A 213 11.16 -0.45 4.07
C VAL A 213 10.46 0.06 2.82
N ASP A 214 11.15 0.00 1.69
CA ASP A 214 10.66 0.47 0.41
C ASP A 214 9.87 -0.62 -0.30
N LEU A 215 8.55 -0.43 -0.37
CA LEU A 215 7.60 -1.30 -1.05
C LEU A 215 6.98 -0.63 -2.29
N ARG A 216 7.51 0.50 -2.75
CA ARG A 216 6.92 1.28 -3.85
C ARG A 216 6.81 0.50 -5.17
N SER A 217 7.66 -0.49 -5.39
CA SER A 217 7.64 -1.35 -6.58
C SER A 217 7.23 -2.80 -6.28
N ASN A 218 6.67 -3.08 -5.11
CA ASN A 218 6.36 -4.43 -4.66
C ASN A 218 4.89 -4.78 -4.85
N PRO A 219 4.52 -5.69 -5.80
CA PRO A 219 3.15 -6.11 -6.04
C PRO A 219 2.62 -7.14 -5.02
N GLY A 220 3.41 -7.47 -3.99
CA GLY A 220 3.07 -8.48 -3.00
C GLY A 220 3.89 -9.76 -3.15
N GLY A 221 3.28 -10.90 -2.87
CA GLY A 221 3.91 -12.21 -2.93
C GLY A 221 3.27 -13.20 -1.97
N ASP A 222 4.08 -14.07 -1.37
CA ASP A 222 3.63 -15.08 -0.41
C ASP A 222 3.25 -14.45 0.94
N SER A 223 2.07 -14.78 1.45
CA SER A 223 1.54 -14.22 2.68
C SER A 223 2.29 -14.66 3.94
N ASN A 224 2.88 -15.87 3.95
CA ASN A 224 3.68 -16.33 5.08
C ASN A 224 5.06 -15.67 5.10
N ALA A 225 5.64 -15.43 3.91
CA ALA A 225 6.88 -14.65 3.79
C ALA A 225 6.65 -13.22 4.30
N THR A 226 5.51 -12.60 3.93
CA THR A 226 5.11 -11.27 4.43
C THR A 226 4.94 -11.27 5.94
N ALA A 227 4.16 -12.20 6.50
CA ALA A 227 3.91 -12.31 7.94
C ALA A 227 5.21 -12.52 8.73
N SER A 228 6.12 -13.35 8.21
CA SER A 228 7.42 -13.58 8.83
C SER A 228 8.30 -12.31 8.79
N ALA A 229 8.34 -11.62 7.64
CA ALA A 229 9.14 -10.41 7.46
C ALA A 229 8.68 -9.28 8.38
N VAL A 230 7.38 -8.99 8.42
CA VAL A 230 6.83 -7.91 9.25
C VAL A 230 6.99 -8.19 10.74
N SER A 231 6.95 -9.47 11.16
CA SER A 231 7.11 -9.85 12.57
C SER A 231 8.47 -9.46 13.16
N TYR A 232 9.47 -9.22 12.34
CA TYR A 232 10.78 -8.74 12.82
C TYR A 232 10.72 -7.30 13.35
N PHE A 233 9.76 -6.53 12.91
CA PHE A 233 9.52 -5.15 13.36
C PHE A 233 8.40 -5.05 14.40
N THR A 234 7.40 -5.95 14.34
CA THR A 234 6.20 -5.87 15.19
C THR A 234 6.23 -6.84 16.38
N GLY A 235 7.11 -7.83 16.34
CA GLY A 235 7.02 -9.00 17.22
C GLY A 235 6.00 -10.03 16.75
N GLY A 236 5.79 -11.09 17.56
CA GLY A 236 4.88 -12.17 17.23
C GLY A 236 3.43 -11.86 17.58
N GLY A 237 2.51 -12.35 16.76
CA GLY A 237 1.07 -12.18 16.94
C GLY A 237 0.28 -12.68 15.74
N VAL A 238 -1.00 -12.31 15.65
CA VAL A 238 -1.80 -12.50 14.45
C VAL A 238 -1.34 -11.48 13.40
N MET A 239 -1.00 -11.94 12.20
CA MET A 239 -0.52 -11.09 11.13
C MET A 239 -1.62 -10.81 10.10
N ILE A 240 -2.44 -11.80 9.79
CA ILE A 240 -3.43 -11.70 8.72
C ILE A 240 -4.69 -12.45 9.14
N TYR A 241 -5.86 -11.83 8.96
CA TYR A 241 -7.13 -12.52 8.95
C TYR A 241 -7.60 -12.76 7.51
N PHE A 242 -8.12 -13.96 7.24
CA PHE A 242 -8.72 -14.35 5.97
C PHE A 242 -10.19 -14.67 6.20
N ARG A 243 -11.09 -14.11 5.38
CA ARG A 243 -12.50 -14.43 5.35
C ARG A 243 -12.84 -15.14 4.05
N ASP A 244 -13.34 -16.39 4.14
CA ASP A 244 -13.81 -17.16 2.99
C ASP A 244 -15.21 -16.72 2.51
N GLY A 245 -15.65 -17.27 1.37
CA GLY A 245 -16.98 -16.98 0.80
C GLY A 245 -18.16 -17.36 1.70
N SER A 246 -17.97 -18.25 2.69
CA SER A 246 -18.99 -18.58 3.71
C SER A 246 -19.04 -17.57 4.87
N GLY A 247 -18.15 -16.61 4.90
CA GLY A 247 -18.00 -15.62 5.96
C GLY A 247 -17.24 -16.13 7.19
N ARG A 248 -16.54 -17.26 7.09
CA ARG A 248 -15.69 -17.78 8.18
C ARG A 248 -14.32 -17.14 8.12
N TYR A 249 -13.76 -16.87 9.30
CA TYR A 249 -12.41 -16.31 9.44
C TYR A 249 -11.39 -17.39 9.76
N ASN A 250 -10.25 -17.33 9.07
CA ASN A 250 -9.00 -17.98 9.41
C ASN A 250 -7.94 -16.91 9.62
N TYR A 251 -6.79 -17.28 10.17
CA TYR A 251 -5.70 -16.32 10.38
C TYR A 251 -4.33 -16.98 10.22
N THR A 252 -3.35 -16.18 9.78
CA THR A 252 -1.92 -16.50 9.85
C THR A 252 -1.33 -15.80 11.07
N TYR A 253 -0.47 -16.47 11.80
CA TYR A 253 0.20 -15.90 12.97
C TYR A 253 1.66 -16.31 13.03
N THR A 254 2.47 -15.47 13.67
CA THR A 254 3.79 -15.84 14.17
C THR A 254 3.69 -16.16 15.65
N PRO A 255 4.59 -16.99 16.24
CA PRO A 255 4.47 -17.37 17.64
C PRO A 255 4.33 -16.15 18.55
N SER A 256 3.23 -16.10 19.33
CA SER A 256 3.01 -15.00 20.26
C SER A 256 4.10 -14.94 21.32
N GLY A 257 4.57 -13.74 21.64
CA GLY A 257 5.67 -13.52 22.59
C GLY A 257 7.06 -13.59 21.97
N LEU A 258 7.19 -13.76 20.64
CA LEU A 258 8.46 -13.44 19.97
C LEU A 258 8.64 -11.91 20.04
N PRO A 259 9.81 -11.43 20.53
CA PRO A 259 10.11 -10.01 20.47
C PRO A 259 10.37 -9.59 19.02
N ALA A 260 10.13 -8.33 18.71
CA ALA A 260 10.69 -7.72 17.51
C ALA A 260 12.23 -7.81 17.53
N LEU A 261 12.86 -7.82 16.37
CA LEU A 261 14.32 -7.80 16.26
C LEU A 261 14.90 -6.40 16.45
N THR A 262 14.06 -5.37 16.30
CA THR A 262 14.39 -3.96 16.50
C THR A 262 13.28 -3.28 17.29
N ASP A 263 13.62 -2.26 18.05
CA ASP A 263 12.67 -1.36 18.75
C ASP A 263 12.59 0.02 18.07
N LYS A 264 13.23 0.17 16.91
CA LYS A 264 13.29 1.43 16.17
C LYS A 264 12.05 1.62 15.31
N PRO A 265 11.62 2.87 15.09
CA PRO A 265 10.49 3.17 14.22
C PRO A 265 10.72 2.66 12.79
N VAL A 266 9.63 2.24 12.14
CA VAL A 266 9.64 1.81 10.73
C VAL A 266 8.91 2.84 9.88
N ILE A 267 9.51 3.24 8.77
CA ILE A 267 8.86 4.02 7.72
C ILE A 267 8.67 3.11 6.52
N VAL A 268 7.42 2.80 6.17
CA VAL A 268 7.10 2.01 4.99
C VAL A 268 6.83 2.96 3.82
N LEU A 269 7.63 2.85 2.75
CA LEU A 269 7.38 3.63 1.54
C LEU A 269 6.37 2.89 0.66
N THR A 270 5.30 3.58 0.28
CA THR A 270 4.20 3.03 -0.52
C THR A 270 3.95 3.82 -1.80
N SER A 271 3.40 3.16 -2.81
CA SER A 271 2.93 3.75 -4.06
C SER A 271 1.67 3.05 -4.57
N GLU A 272 1.10 3.53 -5.67
CA GLU A 272 0.00 2.87 -6.40
C GLU A 272 0.36 1.47 -6.94
N HIS A 273 1.64 1.09 -6.91
CA HIS A 273 2.12 -0.25 -7.31
C HIS A 273 2.31 -1.19 -6.12
N SER A 274 2.28 -0.67 -4.89
CA SER A 274 2.30 -1.49 -3.67
C SER A 274 0.99 -2.25 -3.56
N ALA A 275 1.03 -3.59 -3.53
CA ALA A 275 -0.19 -4.39 -3.57
C ALA A 275 -0.11 -5.64 -2.67
N SER A 276 -1.27 -6.17 -2.27
CA SER A 276 -1.35 -7.50 -1.62
C SER A 276 -0.46 -7.61 -0.38
N GLY A 277 0.62 -8.41 -0.41
CA GLY A 277 1.59 -8.56 0.69
C GLY A 277 2.17 -7.23 1.17
N SER A 278 2.41 -6.26 0.27
CA SER A 278 2.88 -4.91 0.65
C SER A 278 1.84 -4.16 1.47
N GLU A 279 0.58 -4.34 1.14
CA GLU A 279 -0.54 -3.72 1.85
C GLU A 279 -0.76 -4.37 3.22
N LEU A 280 -0.56 -5.69 3.31
CA LEU A 280 -0.51 -6.41 4.58
C LEU A 280 0.63 -5.92 5.45
N PHE A 281 1.85 -5.82 4.90
CA PHE A 281 3.00 -5.32 5.63
C PHE A 281 2.76 -3.93 6.21
N ALA A 282 2.27 -2.98 5.40
CA ALA A 282 1.94 -1.63 5.85
C ALA A 282 0.82 -1.63 6.91
N GLY A 283 -0.23 -2.44 6.70
CA GLY A 283 -1.33 -2.61 7.65
C GLY A 283 -0.89 -3.18 9.00
N ASP A 284 0.06 -4.13 8.99
CA ASP A 284 0.61 -4.73 10.22
C ASP A 284 1.48 -3.72 10.99
N ILE A 285 2.34 -2.94 10.30
CA ILE A 285 3.11 -1.85 10.93
C ILE A 285 2.18 -0.88 11.64
N ARG A 286 1.05 -0.52 11.01
CA ARG A 286 0.00 0.31 11.63
C ARG A 286 -0.63 -0.39 12.83
N SER A 287 -1.12 -1.61 12.65
CA SER A 287 -1.89 -2.34 13.66
C SER A 287 -1.11 -2.57 14.95
N TYR A 288 0.19 -2.74 14.85
CA TYR A 288 1.09 -2.93 15.98
C TYR A 288 1.77 -1.65 16.46
N GLY A 289 1.49 -0.51 15.83
CA GLY A 289 2.11 0.78 16.18
C GLY A 289 3.63 0.78 16.06
N ALA A 290 4.19 0.01 15.11
CA ALA A 290 5.63 -0.12 14.93
C ALA A 290 6.25 1.01 14.08
N GLY A 291 5.42 1.83 13.44
CA GLY A 291 5.91 2.89 12.56
C GLY A 291 4.80 3.58 11.78
N ILE A 292 5.18 4.18 10.66
CA ILE A 292 4.30 4.93 9.75
C ILE A 292 4.46 4.47 8.30
N ALA A 293 3.47 4.77 7.47
CA ALA A 293 3.60 4.68 6.02
C ALA A 293 3.70 6.09 5.40
N LEU A 294 4.49 6.21 4.33
CA LEU A 294 4.78 7.47 3.65
C LEU A 294 4.79 7.25 2.14
N GLY A 295 4.15 8.14 1.40
CA GLY A 295 4.07 8.08 -0.07
C GLY A 295 2.66 8.18 -0.60
N GLN A 296 2.27 7.30 -1.52
CA GLN A 296 0.94 7.30 -2.13
C GLN A 296 0.10 6.15 -1.59
N ARG A 297 -1.22 6.28 -1.73
CA ARG A 297 -2.17 5.21 -1.47
C ARG A 297 -1.82 3.99 -2.32
N THR A 298 -1.91 2.79 -1.74
CA THR A 298 -1.60 1.52 -2.40
C THR A 298 -2.70 1.07 -3.37
N LEU A 299 -2.47 -0.02 -4.11
CA LEU A 299 -3.34 -0.47 -5.21
C LEU A 299 -4.76 -0.88 -4.76
N GLY A 300 -4.92 -1.46 -3.58
CA GLY A 300 -6.22 -1.95 -3.12
C GLY A 300 -6.52 -3.42 -3.44
N LYS A 301 -5.48 -4.27 -3.52
CA LYS A 301 -5.67 -5.71 -3.68
C LYS A 301 -5.87 -6.39 -2.33
N GLY A 302 -7.10 -6.40 -1.82
CA GLY A 302 -7.49 -7.01 -0.55
C GLY A 302 -8.04 -8.43 -0.67
N THR A 303 -7.63 -9.17 -1.71
CA THR A 303 -8.00 -10.57 -1.93
C THR A 303 -6.78 -11.48 -1.95
N ALA A 304 -6.91 -12.67 -1.37
CA ALA A 304 -5.88 -13.68 -1.36
C ALA A 304 -6.31 -14.90 -2.19
N GLN A 305 -5.35 -15.49 -2.89
CA GLN A 305 -5.58 -16.61 -3.77
C GLN A 305 -5.02 -17.91 -3.19
N LEU A 306 -5.74 -18.99 -3.44
CA LEU A 306 -5.18 -20.34 -3.37
C LEU A 306 -4.44 -20.63 -4.67
N VAL A 307 -3.26 -21.20 -4.56
CA VAL A 307 -2.54 -21.82 -5.69
C VAL A 307 -2.69 -23.32 -5.56
N LEU A 308 -3.48 -23.89 -6.47
CA LEU A 308 -3.74 -25.32 -6.57
C LEU A 308 -2.76 -25.91 -7.57
N GLU A 309 -1.96 -26.87 -7.13
CA GLU A 309 -0.91 -27.53 -7.86
C GLU A 309 -0.84 -29.02 -7.48
N ALA A 310 -0.08 -29.85 -8.17
CA ALA A 310 -0.06 -31.30 -7.97
C ALA A 310 0.20 -31.76 -6.53
N ARG A 311 0.94 -30.97 -5.73
CA ARG A 311 1.21 -31.30 -4.32
C ARG A 311 0.02 -31.14 -3.37
N ASN A 312 -1.00 -30.35 -3.75
CA ASN A 312 -2.14 -30.01 -2.90
C ASN A 312 -3.50 -30.19 -3.57
N CYS A 313 -3.56 -30.59 -4.85
CA CYS A 313 -4.79 -30.80 -5.59
C CYS A 313 -4.63 -32.00 -6.55
N GLU A 314 -5.49 -33.01 -6.39
CA GLU A 314 -5.45 -34.25 -7.18
C GLU A 314 -5.79 -34.06 -8.68
N TYR A 315 -6.46 -32.97 -9.03
CA TYR A 315 -6.80 -32.63 -10.41
C TYR A 315 -5.68 -31.91 -11.15
N MET A 316 -4.62 -31.49 -10.44
CA MET A 316 -3.48 -30.78 -11.04
C MET A 316 -2.37 -31.74 -11.42
N VAL A 317 -1.70 -31.48 -12.53
CA VAL A 317 -0.49 -32.20 -12.93
C VAL A 317 0.77 -31.39 -12.62
N ASP A 318 1.91 -32.09 -12.56
CA ASP A 318 3.19 -31.44 -12.30
C ASP A 318 3.50 -30.32 -13.30
N GLY A 319 3.88 -29.17 -12.79
CA GLY A 319 4.23 -28.00 -13.58
C GLY A 319 3.05 -27.11 -13.96
N GLU A 320 1.81 -27.48 -13.68
CA GLU A 320 0.62 -26.65 -13.91
C GLU A 320 0.02 -26.18 -12.60
N ALA A 321 -0.69 -25.07 -12.61
CA ALA A 321 -1.39 -24.57 -11.43
C ALA A 321 -2.67 -23.81 -11.79
N MET A 322 -3.64 -23.86 -10.89
CA MET A 322 -4.81 -22.99 -10.92
C MET A 322 -4.78 -22.06 -9.72
N LYS A 323 -4.86 -20.77 -9.98
CA LYS A 323 -4.92 -19.73 -8.97
C LYS A 323 -6.36 -19.26 -8.85
N ILE A 324 -6.92 -19.32 -7.62
CA ILE A 324 -8.33 -18.99 -7.38
C ILE A 324 -8.40 -17.96 -6.26
N THR A 325 -9.10 -16.84 -6.47
CA THR A 325 -9.40 -15.87 -5.41
C THR A 325 -10.35 -16.50 -4.39
N ALA A 326 -9.82 -16.87 -3.23
CA ALA A 326 -10.53 -17.66 -2.23
C ALA A 326 -10.88 -16.87 -0.96
N TYR A 327 -10.19 -15.78 -0.69
CA TYR A 327 -10.34 -15.04 0.56
C TYR A 327 -10.34 -13.53 0.34
N ARG A 328 -11.04 -12.82 1.21
CA ARG A 328 -10.73 -11.42 1.55
C ARG A 328 -9.83 -11.40 2.76
N PHE A 329 -8.82 -10.54 2.78
CA PHE A 329 -7.93 -10.44 3.91
C PHE A 329 -8.07 -9.10 4.65
N PHE A 330 -7.64 -9.12 5.91
CA PHE A 330 -7.71 -7.99 6.83
C PHE A 330 -6.42 -7.95 7.65
N SER A 331 -5.98 -6.74 7.96
CA SER A 331 -4.89 -6.50 8.91
C SER A 331 -5.27 -6.95 10.33
N PRO A 332 -4.32 -7.06 11.27
CA PRO A 332 -4.60 -7.44 12.65
C PRO A 332 -5.62 -6.55 13.37
N ASP A 333 -5.70 -5.28 13.02
CA ASP A 333 -6.70 -4.31 13.50
C ASP A 333 -8.10 -4.50 12.89
N GLY A 334 -8.26 -5.44 11.97
CA GLY A 334 -9.53 -5.75 11.32
C GLY A 334 -9.87 -4.88 10.11
N ALA A 335 -9.00 -3.98 9.68
CA ALA A 335 -9.19 -3.19 8.46
C ALA A 335 -8.89 -4.02 7.20
N THR A 336 -9.66 -3.80 6.13
CA THR A 336 -9.29 -4.29 4.80
C THR A 336 -8.76 -3.15 3.94
N ASN A 337 -7.90 -3.50 2.98
CA ASN A 337 -7.46 -2.62 1.91
C ASN A 337 -8.16 -2.89 0.58
N HIS A 338 -9.14 -3.79 0.55
CA HIS A 338 -9.79 -4.22 -0.69
C HIS A 338 -10.43 -3.04 -1.44
N ILE A 339 -10.05 -2.83 -2.70
CA ILE A 339 -10.38 -1.71 -3.60
C ILE A 339 -9.76 -0.38 -3.14
N MET A 340 -9.81 -0.05 -1.86
CA MET A 340 -9.44 1.27 -1.34
C MET A 340 -7.94 1.47 -1.07
N GLY A 341 -7.14 0.41 -1.07
CA GLY A 341 -5.73 0.49 -0.71
C GLY A 341 -5.46 0.85 0.75
N VAL A 342 -4.19 0.85 1.13
CA VAL A 342 -3.73 1.40 2.40
C VAL A 342 -3.44 2.88 2.20
N LEU A 343 -4.12 3.74 2.96
CA LEU A 343 -3.85 5.17 2.98
C LEU A 343 -2.60 5.41 3.84
N PRO A 344 -1.51 6.01 3.31
CA PRO A 344 -0.31 6.25 4.12
C PRO A 344 -0.55 7.30 5.21
N THR A 345 0.22 7.27 6.28
CA THR A 345 0.20 8.28 7.36
C THR A 345 0.48 9.68 6.81
N LEU A 346 1.45 9.77 5.89
CA LEU A 346 1.83 11.00 5.21
C LEU A 346 1.72 10.79 3.70
N VAL A 347 0.76 11.49 3.08
CA VAL A 347 0.56 11.48 1.62
C VAL A 347 1.58 12.41 0.98
N ILE A 348 2.60 11.83 0.34
CA ILE A 348 3.74 12.53 -0.28
C ILE A 348 3.81 12.16 -1.76
N SER A 349 4.18 13.09 -2.61
CA SER A 349 4.38 12.86 -4.04
C SER A 349 5.50 11.84 -4.32
N PRO A 350 5.45 11.10 -5.45
CA PRO A 350 6.45 10.08 -5.77
C PRO A 350 7.89 10.58 -5.75
N GLU A 351 8.12 11.79 -6.27
CA GLU A 351 9.43 12.43 -6.36
C GLU A 351 10.02 12.82 -5.02
N ASN A 352 9.19 13.09 -4.00
CA ASN A 352 9.62 13.54 -2.68
C ASN A 352 9.60 12.43 -1.62
N THR A 353 9.00 11.26 -1.91
CA THR A 353 8.75 10.18 -0.94
C THR A 353 10.02 9.72 -0.24
N GLU A 354 11.08 9.39 -0.98
CA GLU A 354 12.32 8.88 -0.40
C GLU A 354 13.08 9.96 0.39
N ALA A 355 13.19 11.16 -0.17
CA ALA A 355 13.85 12.27 0.50
C ALA A 355 13.14 12.65 1.81
N ALA A 356 11.79 12.68 1.84
CA ALA A 356 11.03 12.95 3.05
C ALA A 356 11.24 11.86 4.12
N ALA A 357 11.33 10.59 3.74
CA ALA A 357 11.62 9.50 4.68
C ALA A 357 13.04 9.60 5.25
N LEU A 358 14.03 9.93 4.41
CA LEU A 358 15.41 10.13 4.85
C LEU A 358 15.52 11.32 5.80
N LEU A 359 14.79 12.40 5.57
CA LEU A 359 14.75 13.55 6.50
C LEU A 359 14.19 13.16 7.88
N LEU A 360 13.24 12.24 7.95
CA LEU A 360 12.70 11.72 9.22
C LEU A 360 13.64 10.73 9.95
N SER A 361 14.73 10.32 9.33
CA SER A 361 15.62 9.29 9.86
C SER A 361 16.83 9.85 10.65
N THR A 362 16.89 11.15 10.89
CA THR A 362 17.92 11.72 11.76
C THR A 362 17.80 11.12 13.17
N GLY A 363 18.89 10.60 13.71
CA GLY A 363 18.91 9.98 15.03
C GLY A 363 18.61 11.01 16.14
N TRP A 364 18.15 10.51 17.31
CA TRP A 364 17.94 11.32 18.48
C TRP A 364 19.20 12.12 18.85
N ASN A 365 19.03 13.44 19.08
CA ASN A 365 20.10 14.35 19.46
C ASN A 365 19.78 14.96 20.84
N PRO A 366 20.61 14.68 21.88
CA PRO A 366 20.41 15.27 23.20
C PRO A 366 20.63 16.78 23.24
N HIS A 367 21.32 17.34 22.23
CA HIS A 367 21.57 18.79 22.08
C HIS A 367 20.99 19.27 20.75
N PRO A 368 19.66 19.48 20.67
CA PRO A 368 18.91 19.56 19.41
C PRO A 368 18.99 20.95 18.73
N GLU A 369 20.14 21.61 18.72
CA GLU A 369 20.27 22.88 17.99
C GLU A 369 19.95 22.69 16.50
N ASN A 370 18.95 23.45 16.00
CA ASN A 370 18.44 23.37 14.63
C ASN A 370 17.89 21.97 14.23
N HIS A 371 17.18 21.34 15.16
CA HIS A 371 16.45 20.12 14.89
C HIS A 371 14.94 20.32 15.12
N LEU A 372 14.16 19.52 14.43
CA LEU A 372 12.71 19.42 14.60
C LEU A 372 12.38 17.99 15.06
N GLN A 373 11.70 17.87 16.19
CA GLN A 373 11.07 16.61 16.60
C GLN A 373 9.62 16.60 16.12
N ILE A 374 9.19 15.49 15.57
CA ILE A 374 7.83 15.24 15.12
C ILE A 374 7.33 13.99 15.82
N ASP A 375 6.35 14.14 16.71
CA ASP A 375 5.64 13.02 17.32
C ASP A 375 4.39 12.73 16.49
N LEU A 376 4.30 11.53 15.91
CA LEU A 376 3.28 11.15 14.96
C LEU A 376 2.96 9.65 15.08
N ALA A 377 1.68 9.29 15.17
CA ALA A 377 1.21 7.88 15.23
C ALA A 377 1.96 7.05 16.30
N GLY A 378 2.21 7.64 17.46
CA GLY A 378 2.90 7.00 18.58
C GLY A 378 4.43 6.86 18.41
N GLN A 379 5.00 7.40 17.34
CA GLN A 379 6.43 7.40 17.05
C GLN A 379 7.02 8.80 17.18
N THR A 380 8.32 8.88 17.47
CA THR A 380 9.09 10.12 17.49
C THR A 380 10.13 10.10 16.38
N PHE A 381 10.09 11.09 15.51
CA PHE A 381 11.05 11.30 14.43
C PHE A 381 11.82 12.60 14.67
N VAL A 382 13.06 12.65 14.21
CA VAL A 382 13.90 13.83 14.29
C VAL A 382 14.37 14.24 12.91
N VAL A 383 14.27 15.53 12.59
CA VAL A 383 14.72 16.12 11.33
C VAL A 383 15.84 17.10 11.61
N ASN A 384 16.95 16.98 10.91
CA ASN A 384 18.02 17.99 10.88
C ASN A 384 17.60 19.13 9.96
N LEU A 385 17.33 20.30 10.53
CA LEU A 385 16.83 21.45 9.76
C LEU A 385 17.89 22.08 8.82
N PHE A 386 19.18 21.87 9.06
CA PHE A 386 20.20 22.30 8.10
C PHE A 386 20.09 21.49 6.83
N GLU A 387 20.00 20.16 6.91
CA GLU A 387 19.80 19.28 5.77
C GLU A 387 18.45 19.51 5.09
N ALA A 388 17.38 19.67 5.87
CA ALA A 388 16.03 19.88 5.36
C ALA A 388 15.88 21.18 4.53
N MET A 389 16.69 22.19 4.86
CA MET A 389 16.68 23.48 4.18
C MET A 389 17.66 23.58 3.00
N GLU A 390 18.41 22.53 2.66
CA GLU A 390 19.22 22.47 1.46
C GLU A 390 18.35 22.47 0.19
N GLU A 391 18.87 23.00 -0.91
CA GLU A 391 18.12 23.18 -2.17
C GLU A 391 17.52 21.87 -2.68
N GLU A 392 18.21 20.76 -2.50
CA GLU A 392 17.78 19.42 -2.93
C GLU A 392 16.68 18.81 -2.04
N ASN A 393 16.57 19.22 -0.76
CA ASN A 393 15.67 18.64 0.23
C ASN A 393 14.45 19.50 0.53
N ILE A 394 14.52 20.80 0.28
CA ILE A 394 13.52 21.78 0.71
C ILE A 394 12.12 21.48 0.15
N ALA A 395 12.02 20.92 -1.05
CA ALA A 395 10.74 20.53 -1.64
C ALA A 395 10.10 19.38 -0.87
N ALA A 396 10.86 18.33 -0.59
CA ALA A 396 10.42 17.17 0.18
C ALA A 396 10.06 17.56 1.63
N PHE A 397 10.87 18.45 2.25
CA PHE A 397 10.58 18.94 3.59
C PHE A 397 9.32 19.79 3.65
N THR A 398 9.10 20.67 2.67
CA THR A 398 7.88 21.48 2.59
C THR A 398 6.65 20.60 2.48
N GLU A 399 6.67 19.61 1.56
CA GLU A 399 5.56 18.68 1.38
C GLU A 399 5.35 17.79 2.62
N LEU A 400 6.43 17.36 3.29
CA LEU A 400 6.36 16.65 4.56
C LEU A 400 5.56 17.45 5.61
N LEU A 401 5.86 18.75 5.76
CA LEU A 401 5.13 19.61 6.70
C LEU A 401 3.68 19.83 6.28
N GLU A 402 3.39 19.95 4.99
CA GLU A 402 2.02 20.07 4.46
C GLU A 402 1.19 18.79 4.69
N ALA A 403 1.84 17.63 4.71
CA ALA A 403 1.22 16.33 4.92
C ALA A 403 0.96 15.97 6.38
N LEU A 404 1.48 16.74 7.34
CA LEU A 404 1.31 16.44 8.76
C LEU A 404 -0.17 16.55 9.18
N PRO A 405 -0.76 15.49 9.77
CA PRO A 405 -2.12 15.55 10.28
C PRO A 405 -2.21 16.44 11.54
N PRO A 406 -3.41 16.93 11.88
CA PRO A 406 -3.61 17.75 13.09
C PRO A 406 -3.23 17.06 14.40
N SER A 407 -3.07 15.74 14.42
CA SER A 407 -2.61 14.94 15.56
C SER A 407 -1.10 14.99 15.78
N ALA A 408 -0.31 15.44 14.80
CA ALA A 408 1.14 15.55 14.94
C ALA A 408 1.53 16.64 15.94
N ALA A 409 2.48 16.33 16.84
CA ALA A 409 3.06 17.30 17.73
C ALA A 409 4.49 17.67 17.29
N LEU A 410 4.79 18.97 17.29
CA LEU A 410 6.06 19.51 16.81
C LEU A 410 6.84 20.15 17.96
N PHE A 411 8.14 19.88 18.03
CA PHE A 411 9.05 20.49 18.97
C PHE A 411 10.31 20.96 18.25
N TYR A 412 10.67 22.20 18.48
CA TYR A 412 11.86 22.81 17.90
C TYR A 412 12.99 22.85 18.92
N GLY A 413 14.17 22.40 18.52
CA GLY A 413 15.39 22.51 19.30
C GLY A 413 16.19 23.76 18.89
N ASP A 414 16.44 24.67 19.82
CA ASP A 414 17.23 25.88 19.59
C ASP A 414 18.59 25.87 20.33
N GLY A 415 18.96 24.74 20.91
CA GLY A 415 20.19 24.56 21.68
C GLY A 415 20.17 25.28 23.02
N LYS A 416 19.01 25.71 23.51
CA LYS A 416 18.86 26.39 24.83
C LYS A 416 17.86 25.61 25.67
N ALA A 417 18.27 25.32 26.89
CA ALA A 417 17.37 24.71 27.86
C ALA A 417 16.41 25.77 28.47
N ASP A 418 15.16 25.39 28.65
CA ASP A 418 14.18 26.16 29.42
C ASP A 418 14.47 26.13 30.92
N ALA A 419 13.59 26.72 31.73
CA ALA A 419 13.75 26.77 33.20
C ALA A 419 13.71 25.38 33.86
N GLU A 420 13.19 24.37 33.18
CA GLU A 420 13.04 22.98 33.59
C GLU A 420 14.15 22.08 33.04
N GLY A 421 15.00 22.63 32.16
CA GLY A 421 16.12 21.93 31.54
C GLY A 421 15.78 21.23 30.20
N ASN A 422 14.59 21.49 29.62
CA ASN A 422 14.23 20.94 28.31
C ASN A 422 14.83 21.79 27.20
N GLU A 423 15.44 21.14 26.22
CA GLU A 423 15.99 21.80 25.04
C GLU A 423 15.03 21.68 23.81
N TRP A 424 13.96 20.90 23.93
CA TRP A 424 12.89 20.77 22.95
C TRP A 424 11.68 21.62 23.34
N HIS A 425 11.29 22.56 22.48
CA HIS A 425 10.22 23.51 22.73
C HIS A 425 9.03 23.26 21.82
N PRO A 426 7.80 23.12 22.34
CA PRO A 426 6.62 23.00 21.51
C PRO A 426 6.53 24.16 20.52
N VAL A 427 6.19 23.85 19.27
CA VAL A 427 6.03 24.83 18.19
C VAL A 427 4.81 24.46 17.35
N THR A 428 4.05 25.45 16.92
CA THR A 428 2.99 25.23 15.93
C THR A 428 3.59 25.19 14.53
N LEU A 429 2.90 24.52 13.61
CA LEU A 429 3.31 24.45 12.21
C LEU A 429 3.46 25.86 11.59
N THR A 430 2.54 26.77 11.91
CA THR A 430 2.61 28.17 11.45
C THR A 430 3.86 28.88 11.97
N GLU A 431 4.15 28.79 13.27
CA GLU A 431 5.35 29.39 13.86
C GLU A 431 6.64 28.80 13.29
N LEU A 432 6.66 27.49 13.03
CA LEU A 432 7.81 26.81 12.41
C LEU A 432 8.06 27.33 10.99
N VAL A 433 7.01 27.37 10.16
CA VAL A 433 7.08 27.85 8.77
C VAL A 433 7.56 29.30 8.69
N GLU A 434 7.03 30.18 9.58
CA GLU A 434 7.47 31.57 9.68
C GLU A 434 8.94 31.67 10.11
N ARG A 435 9.36 30.90 11.12
CA ARG A 435 10.73 30.87 11.64
C ARG A 435 11.74 30.43 10.57
N LEU A 436 11.38 29.42 9.76
CA LEU A 436 12.24 28.91 8.71
C LEU A 436 12.17 29.73 7.42
N GLY A 437 11.17 30.61 7.27
CA GLY A 437 10.95 31.40 6.07
C GLY A 437 10.63 30.53 4.85
N LEU A 438 9.94 29.42 5.03
CA LEU A 438 9.58 28.49 3.97
C LEU A 438 8.65 29.15 2.94
N LYS A 439 9.14 29.25 1.71
CA LYS A 439 8.38 29.80 0.60
C LYS A 439 7.67 28.69 -0.14
N GLY A 440 6.39 28.91 -0.49
CA GLY A 440 5.59 27.93 -1.23
C GLY A 440 4.84 26.94 -0.36
N PHE A 441 5.01 26.96 0.97
CA PHE A 441 4.21 26.16 1.90
C PHE A 441 2.74 26.53 1.78
N THR A 442 1.90 25.52 1.58
CA THR A 442 0.44 25.67 1.49
C THR A 442 -0.22 24.64 2.40
N PRO A 443 -0.75 25.05 3.57
CA PRO A 443 -1.36 24.09 4.48
C PRO A 443 -2.55 23.39 3.83
N ARG A 444 -2.66 22.08 3.99
CA ARG A 444 -3.81 21.29 3.54
C ARG A 444 -4.97 21.46 4.52
N THR A 445 -5.47 22.69 4.69
CA THR A 445 -6.54 23.06 5.60
C THR A 445 -7.46 24.10 4.97
N PHE A 446 -8.62 24.34 5.59
CA PHE A 446 -9.58 25.34 5.13
C PHE A 446 -9.57 26.56 6.04
N SER A 447 -9.70 27.76 5.47
CA SER A 447 -9.61 29.02 6.19
C SER A 447 -10.84 29.35 7.05
N ASP A 448 -11.98 28.69 6.83
CA ASP A 448 -13.27 28.96 7.45
C ASP A 448 -13.72 27.86 8.45
N THR A 449 -12.83 26.97 8.84
CA THR A 449 -13.14 25.85 9.75
C THR A 449 -12.80 26.09 11.21
N ALA A 450 -12.09 27.16 11.52
CA ALA A 450 -11.55 27.41 12.89
C ALA A 450 -12.63 27.45 13.98
N ASP A 451 -13.83 27.95 13.68
CA ASP A 451 -14.95 28.03 14.62
C ASP A 451 -15.86 26.78 14.59
N SER A 452 -15.60 25.81 13.70
CA SER A 452 -16.35 24.55 13.63
C SER A 452 -15.98 23.62 14.79
N PRO A 453 -16.96 23.03 15.48
CA PRO A 453 -16.69 22.01 16.50
C PRO A 453 -16.03 20.74 15.91
N TYR A 454 -15.98 20.61 14.58
CA TYR A 454 -15.41 19.51 13.84
C TYR A 454 -14.19 19.92 13.00
N ALA A 455 -13.53 21.02 13.36
CA ALA A 455 -12.34 21.53 12.66
C ALA A 455 -11.23 20.49 12.53
N ARG A 456 -11.01 19.67 13.57
CA ARG A 456 -10.03 18.58 13.56
C ARG A 456 -10.34 17.57 12.47
N GLU A 457 -11.57 17.05 12.47
CA GLU A 457 -12.00 16.01 11.52
C GLU A 457 -11.95 16.51 10.07
N ILE A 458 -12.39 17.75 9.82
CA ILE A 458 -12.35 18.37 8.49
C ILE A 458 -10.89 18.49 8.01
N ASN A 459 -10.01 19.02 8.85
CA ASN A 459 -8.61 19.21 8.49
C ASN A 459 -7.86 17.88 8.37
N THR A 460 -8.20 16.86 9.17
CA THR A 460 -7.67 15.50 8.99
C THR A 460 -8.02 14.97 7.60
N LEU A 461 -9.28 15.04 7.18
CA LEU A 461 -9.67 14.58 5.82
C LEU A 461 -8.99 15.39 4.71
N ALA A 462 -8.75 16.69 4.93
CA ALA A 462 -8.03 17.53 3.97
C ALA A 462 -6.53 17.16 3.87
N THR A 463 -5.89 16.86 5.00
CA THR A 463 -4.49 16.42 5.04
C THR A 463 -4.28 15.12 4.26
N TYR A 464 -5.25 14.20 4.34
CA TYR A 464 -5.26 12.95 3.57
C TYR A 464 -5.75 13.10 2.12
N LEU A 465 -5.98 14.34 1.64
CA LEU A 465 -6.48 14.65 0.30
C LEU A 465 -7.85 14.02 -0.03
N ILE A 466 -8.62 13.63 0.98
CA ILE A 466 -10.00 13.17 0.84
C ILE A 466 -10.92 14.35 0.54
N LEU A 467 -10.63 15.50 1.16
CA LEU A 467 -11.25 16.78 0.85
C LEU A 467 -10.25 17.68 0.12
N ASP A 468 -10.67 18.32 -0.96
CA ASP A 468 -9.84 19.27 -1.69
C ASP A 468 -9.74 20.60 -0.94
N GLY A 469 -8.68 20.78 -0.16
CA GLY A 469 -8.37 22.01 0.56
C GLY A 469 -7.94 23.18 -0.33
N SER A 470 -7.65 22.94 -1.61
CA SER A 470 -7.21 23.98 -2.56
C SER A 470 -8.28 25.04 -2.83
N ALA A 471 -9.56 24.71 -2.63
CA ALA A 471 -10.67 25.65 -2.74
C ALA A 471 -10.66 26.75 -1.67
N GLY A 472 -9.85 26.61 -0.62
CA GLY A 472 -9.64 27.60 0.44
C GLY A 472 -10.76 27.72 1.47
N THR A 473 -12.00 27.32 1.13
CA THR A 473 -13.18 27.36 2.04
C THR A 473 -13.94 26.05 2.01
N PHE A 474 -14.36 25.58 3.17
CA PHE A 474 -15.14 24.35 3.34
C PHE A 474 -16.64 24.60 3.45
N ARG A 475 -17.05 25.74 4.01
CA ARG A 475 -18.45 26.12 4.33
C ARG A 475 -19.11 25.12 5.28
N PRO A 476 -18.63 25.01 6.55
CA PRO A 476 -19.03 23.96 7.49
C PRO A 476 -20.53 23.84 7.72
N GLY A 477 -21.22 24.98 7.90
CA GLY A 477 -22.65 25.04 8.22
C GLY A 477 -23.61 24.86 7.05
N ASP A 478 -23.13 24.78 5.80
CA ASP A 478 -24.00 24.54 4.65
C ASP A 478 -24.53 23.10 4.67
N THR A 479 -25.77 22.90 4.21
CA THR A 479 -26.30 21.56 3.97
C THR A 479 -25.53 20.87 2.84
N ILE A 480 -25.35 19.55 2.94
CA ILE A 480 -24.69 18.74 1.91
C ILE A 480 -25.73 18.02 1.07
N THR A 481 -25.56 18.04 -0.27
CA THR A 481 -26.45 17.28 -1.16
C THR A 481 -26.08 15.78 -1.15
N ARG A 482 -27.01 14.95 -1.59
CA ARG A 482 -26.81 13.50 -1.76
C ARG A 482 -25.61 13.20 -2.68
N ALA A 483 -25.47 13.98 -3.77
CA ALA A 483 -24.34 13.85 -4.69
C ALA A 483 -23.00 14.25 -4.06
N GLN A 484 -22.97 15.36 -3.32
CA GLN A 484 -21.76 15.82 -2.64
C GLN A 484 -21.33 14.85 -1.53
N PHE A 485 -22.30 14.29 -0.79
CA PHE A 485 -22.00 13.27 0.23
C PHE A 485 -21.46 11.99 -0.42
N ALA A 486 -22.06 11.55 -1.53
CA ALA A 486 -21.56 10.39 -2.28
C ALA A 486 -20.11 10.60 -2.76
N ALA A 487 -19.80 11.81 -3.27
CA ALA A 487 -18.44 12.15 -3.69
C ALA A 487 -17.44 12.16 -2.54
N MET A 488 -17.80 12.72 -1.38
CA MET A 488 -16.96 12.73 -0.18
C MET A 488 -16.68 11.31 0.29
N ALA A 489 -17.68 10.45 0.36
CA ALA A 489 -17.54 9.06 0.78
C ALA A 489 -16.75 8.20 -0.23
N ALA A 490 -16.97 8.40 -1.54
CA ALA A 490 -16.22 7.72 -2.58
C ALA A 490 -14.75 8.10 -2.60
N SER A 491 -14.43 9.39 -2.37
CA SER A 491 -13.04 9.88 -2.25
C SER A 491 -12.32 9.26 -1.06
N ALA A 492 -13.02 9.06 0.07
CA ALA A 492 -12.43 8.40 1.24
C ALA A 492 -11.98 6.96 0.94
N LEU A 493 -12.74 6.25 0.12
CA LEU A 493 -12.44 4.86 -0.28
C LEU A 493 -11.66 4.76 -1.60
N ASP A 494 -11.37 5.88 -2.26
CA ASP A 494 -10.71 5.92 -3.59
C ASP A 494 -11.36 4.99 -4.62
N LEU A 495 -12.70 5.01 -4.67
CA LEU A 495 -13.45 4.07 -5.50
C LEU A 495 -13.20 4.30 -6.99
N PRO A 496 -13.09 3.22 -7.79
CA PRO A 496 -12.98 3.33 -9.25
C PRO A 496 -14.27 3.87 -9.87
N GLU A 497 -14.19 4.32 -11.13
CA GLU A 497 -15.33 4.77 -11.92
C GLU A 497 -16.42 3.68 -11.97
N GLY A 498 -17.67 4.06 -11.75
CA GLY A 498 -18.83 3.16 -11.77
C GLY A 498 -19.69 3.31 -13.03
N SER A 499 -20.46 2.28 -13.36
CA SER A 499 -21.43 2.32 -14.47
C SER A 499 -22.78 2.89 -14.03
N GLY A 500 -23.44 3.66 -14.89
CA GLY A 500 -24.68 4.35 -14.59
C GLY A 500 -25.83 3.44 -14.15
N LYS A 501 -26.47 3.79 -13.04
CA LYS A 501 -27.62 3.08 -12.44
C LYS A 501 -28.88 3.91 -12.37
N PHE A 502 -28.77 5.25 -12.40
CA PHE A 502 -29.89 6.16 -12.13
C PHE A 502 -30.21 7.04 -13.35
N SER A 503 -31.49 7.21 -13.65
CA SER A 503 -31.96 7.92 -14.84
C SER A 503 -31.74 9.43 -14.79
N ASP A 504 -31.59 10.00 -13.60
CA ASP A 504 -31.39 11.42 -13.31
C ASP A 504 -29.92 11.79 -13.03
N VAL A 505 -29.01 10.81 -13.14
CA VAL A 505 -27.55 11.02 -13.03
C VAL A 505 -26.93 10.86 -14.42
N GLY A 506 -26.79 11.97 -15.12
CA GLY A 506 -26.22 11.99 -16.47
C GLY A 506 -24.69 11.86 -16.45
N PRO A 507 -24.06 11.39 -17.54
CA PRO A 507 -22.60 11.20 -17.63
C PRO A 507 -21.81 12.53 -17.51
N ASP A 508 -22.46 13.68 -17.74
CA ASP A 508 -21.84 15.00 -17.60
C ASP A 508 -21.87 15.53 -16.15
N SER A 509 -22.50 14.82 -15.22
CA SER A 509 -22.50 15.21 -13.80
C SER A 509 -21.10 15.00 -13.21
N PRO A 510 -20.54 16.00 -12.50
CA PRO A 510 -19.24 15.86 -11.84
C PRO A 510 -19.25 14.80 -10.72
N TYR A 511 -20.42 14.33 -10.34
CA TYR A 511 -20.63 13.32 -9.29
C TYR A 511 -21.02 11.94 -9.84
N ALA A 512 -21.11 11.77 -11.17
CA ALA A 512 -21.63 10.56 -11.79
C ALA A 512 -20.81 9.33 -11.38
N ASP A 513 -19.49 9.41 -11.47
CA ASP A 513 -18.58 8.30 -11.14
C ASP A 513 -18.70 7.90 -9.68
N ALA A 514 -18.70 8.87 -8.76
CA ALA A 514 -18.82 8.62 -7.33
C ALA A 514 -20.17 7.96 -6.98
N ILE A 515 -21.29 8.50 -7.51
CA ILE A 515 -22.62 7.94 -7.27
C ILE A 515 -22.72 6.51 -7.81
N ASN A 516 -22.23 6.28 -9.03
CA ASN A 516 -22.30 4.98 -9.68
C ASN A 516 -21.39 3.94 -9.00
N ALA A 517 -20.17 4.31 -8.60
CA ALA A 517 -19.25 3.46 -7.85
C ALA A 517 -19.86 3.03 -6.51
N MET A 518 -20.34 4.00 -5.72
CA MET A 518 -20.98 3.74 -4.43
C MET A 518 -22.24 2.87 -4.56
N ALA A 519 -23.04 3.09 -5.62
CA ALA A 519 -24.21 2.27 -5.90
C ALA A 519 -23.85 0.88 -6.41
N GLY A 520 -22.75 0.76 -7.16
CA GLY A 520 -22.19 -0.51 -7.63
C GLY A 520 -21.83 -1.46 -6.49
N LEU A 521 -21.24 -0.92 -5.43
CA LEU A 521 -20.89 -1.64 -4.21
C LEU A 521 -22.06 -1.79 -3.21
N GLY A 522 -23.25 -1.28 -3.55
CA GLY A 522 -24.43 -1.39 -2.70
C GLY A 522 -24.44 -0.43 -1.50
N PHE A 523 -23.52 0.54 -1.41
CA PHE A 523 -23.53 1.55 -0.35
C PHE A 523 -24.66 2.54 -0.49
N LEU A 524 -24.95 2.99 -1.73
CA LEU A 524 -26.04 3.89 -2.06
C LEU A 524 -27.24 3.15 -2.66
N SER A 525 -28.43 3.67 -2.37
CA SER A 525 -29.69 3.28 -3.01
C SER A 525 -30.41 4.53 -3.54
N GLY A 526 -31.10 4.39 -4.67
CA GLY A 526 -32.02 5.40 -5.18
C GLY A 526 -33.36 5.41 -4.44
N ARG A 527 -34.31 6.20 -4.95
CA ARG A 527 -35.65 6.36 -4.38
C ARG A 527 -36.59 5.18 -4.66
N GLY A 528 -36.16 4.18 -5.41
CA GLY A 528 -36.97 3.01 -5.75
C GLY A 528 -37.73 3.13 -7.09
N ASP A 529 -37.72 4.30 -7.71
CA ASP A 529 -38.32 4.60 -9.02
C ASP A 529 -37.29 4.71 -10.16
N GLY A 530 -36.00 4.42 -9.85
CA GLY A 530 -34.90 4.52 -10.79
C GLY A 530 -34.18 5.88 -10.76
N THR A 531 -34.55 6.79 -9.83
CA THR A 531 -33.87 8.07 -9.60
C THR A 531 -32.99 8.05 -8.36
N PHE A 532 -31.98 8.96 -8.31
CA PHE A 532 -31.12 9.20 -7.16
C PHE A 532 -31.42 10.49 -6.42
N GLU A 533 -31.91 11.51 -7.12
CA GLU A 533 -32.14 12.88 -6.64
C GLU A 533 -30.82 13.53 -6.12
N PRO A 534 -29.85 13.77 -7.01
CA PRO A 534 -28.48 14.19 -6.64
C PRO A 534 -28.41 15.55 -5.93
N GLU A 535 -29.32 16.47 -6.27
CA GLU A 535 -29.32 17.84 -5.73
C GLU A 535 -30.11 17.98 -4.42
N ASP A 536 -30.85 16.96 -4.02
CA ASP A 536 -31.59 16.99 -2.75
C ASP A 536 -30.61 16.92 -1.58
N ALA A 537 -30.94 17.57 -0.46
CA ALA A 537 -30.19 17.40 0.79
C ALA A 537 -30.28 15.95 1.26
N ILE A 538 -29.16 15.42 1.80
CA ILE A 538 -29.17 14.11 2.46
C ILE A 538 -29.51 14.28 3.94
N THR A 539 -30.39 13.44 4.47
CA THR A 539 -30.70 13.46 5.91
C THR A 539 -29.64 12.69 6.73
N VAL A 540 -29.55 12.99 8.02
CA VAL A 540 -28.65 12.30 8.97
C VAL A 540 -28.83 10.78 8.89
N GLN A 541 -30.08 10.29 8.93
CA GLN A 541 -30.37 8.85 8.89
C GLN A 541 -30.00 8.16 7.57
N GLU A 542 -30.11 8.87 6.44
CA GLU A 542 -29.67 8.37 5.13
C GLU A 542 -28.15 8.25 5.09
N ALA A 543 -27.41 9.28 5.52
CA ALA A 543 -25.95 9.27 5.58
C ALA A 543 -25.41 8.18 6.51
N VAL A 544 -26.00 8.03 7.70
CA VAL A 544 -25.67 6.98 8.66
C VAL A 544 -25.83 5.59 8.05
N THR A 545 -26.87 5.39 7.24
CA THR A 545 -27.08 4.10 6.55
C THR A 545 -26.01 3.81 5.51
N VAL A 546 -25.57 4.81 4.77
CA VAL A 546 -24.44 4.67 3.82
C VAL A 546 -23.15 4.32 4.56
N LEU A 547 -22.82 5.09 5.59
CA LEU A 547 -21.57 4.89 6.36
C LEU A 547 -21.56 3.53 7.09
N SER A 548 -22.70 3.05 7.58
CA SER A 548 -22.80 1.73 8.20
C SER A 548 -22.52 0.60 7.20
N ARG A 549 -22.99 0.72 5.96
CA ARG A 549 -22.69 -0.25 4.89
C ARG A 549 -21.19 -0.22 4.53
N MET A 550 -20.60 0.97 4.47
CA MET A 550 -19.17 1.13 4.26
C MET A 550 -18.37 0.45 5.39
N ALA A 551 -18.75 0.65 6.66
CA ALA A 551 -18.12 0.00 7.80
C ALA A 551 -18.18 -1.53 7.70
N GLY A 552 -19.35 -2.08 7.38
CA GLY A 552 -19.56 -3.52 7.23
C GLY A 552 -18.74 -4.14 6.09
N TRP A 553 -18.42 -3.35 5.09
CA TRP A 553 -17.58 -3.77 3.97
C TRP A 553 -16.08 -3.62 4.28
N ALA A 554 -15.70 -2.51 4.93
CA ALA A 554 -14.31 -2.10 5.09
C ALA A 554 -13.62 -2.69 6.34
N SER A 555 -14.37 -3.28 7.28
CA SER A 555 -13.79 -3.80 8.53
C SER A 555 -14.47 -5.06 9.03
N MET A 556 -13.71 -5.85 9.81
CA MET A 556 -14.24 -7.02 10.52
C MET A 556 -15.30 -6.61 11.55
N ASP A 557 -15.04 -5.57 12.32
CA ASP A 557 -15.94 -5.07 13.36
C ASP A 557 -17.25 -4.55 12.79
N GLY A 558 -17.19 -3.75 11.72
CA GLY A 558 -18.37 -3.28 11.03
C GLY A 558 -19.21 -4.41 10.45
N PHE A 559 -18.57 -5.43 9.85
CA PHE A 559 -19.24 -6.62 9.34
C PHE A 559 -19.92 -7.42 10.44
N GLU A 560 -19.25 -7.65 11.56
CA GLU A 560 -19.81 -8.39 12.68
C GLU A 560 -20.95 -7.64 13.38
N LEU A 561 -20.85 -6.30 13.50
CA LEU A 561 -21.90 -5.46 14.07
C LEU A 561 -23.17 -5.44 13.22
N ASP A 562 -23.03 -5.42 11.89
CA ASP A 562 -24.15 -5.47 10.97
C ASP A 562 -24.84 -6.85 10.96
N ARG A 563 -24.04 -7.93 11.00
CA ARG A 563 -24.51 -9.32 10.88
C ARG A 563 -25.17 -9.87 12.15
N LYS A 564 -24.69 -9.47 13.34
CA LYS A 564 -25.10 -10.10 14.63
C LYS A 564 -26.47 -9.68 15.10
N GLY A 565 -27.43 -9.41 14.37
CA GLY A 565 -28.79 -9.07 14.81
C GLY A 565 -28.86 -8.51 16.25
N LEU A 566 -29.37 -7.33 16.45
CA LEU A 566 -29.27 -6.63 17.73
C LEU A 566 -30.36 -7.06 18.71
N PRO A 567 -30.07 -7.17 20.02
CA PRO A 567 -31.13 -7.30 21.02
C PRO A 567 -32.17 -6.18 20.86
N VAL A 568 -33.45 -6.53 20.96
CA VAL A 568 -34.55 -5.56 20.78
C VAL A 568 -34.43 -4.40 21.78
N GLU A 569 -33.93 -4.68 22.99
CA GLU A 569 -33.72 -3.67 24.03
C GLU A 569 -32.76 -2.56 23.62
N GLU A 570 -31.72 -2.88 22.86
CA GLU A 570 -30.74 -1.89 22.40
C GLU A 570 -31.26 -1.01 21.25
N LEU A 571 -32.31 -1.46 20.53
CA LEU A 571 -32.95 -0.67 19.50
C LEU A 571 -33.92 0.38 20.06
N LEU A 572 -34.31 0.30 21.34
CA LEU A 572 -35.19 1.26 22.00
C LEU A 572 -34.55 2.65 22.13
N ASP A 573 -33.21 2.71 22.23
CA ASP A 573 -32.47 3.96 22.29
C ASP A 573 -32.52 4.73 20.95
N TYR A 574 -32.93 4.04 19.87
CA TYR A 574 -33.06 4.62 18.52
C TYR A 574 -34.52 4.77 18.09
N TYR A 575 -35.43 4.95 19.03
CA TYR A 575 -36.87 5.06 18.77
C TYR A 575 -37.22 6.19 17.78
N ASP A 576 -36.51 7.32 17.84
CA ASP A 576 -36.75 8.48 16.96
C ASP A 576 -36.20 8.30 15.54
N TRP A 577 -35.42 7.23 15.30
CA TRP A 577 -34.90 6.87 13.99
C TRP A 577 -35.93 6.07 13.19
N ALA A 578 -35.95 6.27 11.87
CA ALA A 578 -36.69 5.38 10.99
C ALA A 578 -36.30 3.92 11.18
N GLU A 579 -37.24 3.00 11.05
CA GLU A 579 -37.01 1.57 11.34
C GLU A 579 -35.77 1.01 10.59
N TRP A 580 -35.61 1.39 9.32
CA TRP A 580 -34.49 0.97 8.47
C TRP A 580 -33.15 1.59 8.87
N ALA A 581 -33.12 2.67 9.62
CA ALA A 581 -31.90 3.38 10.04
C ALA A 581 -31.45 3.01 11.48
N ARG A 582 -32.24 2.30 12.26
CA ARG A 582 -31.94 1.98 13.67
C ARG A 582 -30.69 1.12 13.82
N VAL A 583 -30.56 0.04 13.02
CA VAL A 583 -29.38 -0.80 13.03
C VAL A 583 -28.16 -0.03 12.56
N PRO A 584 -28.18 0.69 11.41
CA PRO A 584 -27.10 1.57 11.01
C PRO A 584 -26.66 2.58 12.07
N ALA A 585 -27.60 3.27 12.72
CA ALA A 585 -27.29 4.25 13.75
C ALA A 585 -26.55 3.60 14.93
N ARG A 586 -26.99 2.43 15.36
CA ARG A 586 -26.31 1.69 16.42
C ARG A 586 -24.92 1.22 16.01
N VAL A 587 -24.74 0.75 14.77
CA VAL A 587 -23.41 0.38 14.26
C VAL A 587 -22.44 1.57 14.38
N LEU A 588 -22.83 2.75 13.88
CA LEU A 588 -21.99 3.94 13.96
C LEU A 588 -21.77 4.45 15.39
N THR A 589 -22.78 4.30 16.27
CA THR A 589 -22.60 4.62 17.70
C THR A 589 -21.57 3.70 18.36
N ARG A 590 -21.60 2.41 18.06
CA ARG A 590 -20.63 1.43 18.58
C ARG A 590 -19.21 1.65 18.04
N LEU A 591 -19.12 2.18 16.84
CA LEU A 591 -17.86 2.59 16.21
C LEU A 591 -17.47 4.03 16.59
N GLU A 592 -18.17 4.69 17.52
CA GLU A 592 -17.91 6.07 17.95
C GLU A 592 -17.92 7.10 16.80
N ALA A 593 -18.52 6.72 15.66
CA ALA A 593 -18.54 7.52 14.44
C ALA A 593 -19.75 8.46 14.35
N LEU A 594 -20.77 8.25 15.20
CA LEU A 594 -21.99 9.10 15.22
C LEU A 594 -21.86 10.20 16.28
N PRO A 595 -21.80 11.50 15.90
CA PRO A 595 -21.85 12.60 16.86
C PRO A 595 -23.16 12.58 17.66
N GLU A 596 -23.08 12.96 18.95
CA GLU A 596 -24.26 13.03 19.82
C GLU A 596 -25.20 14.17 19.43
N GLY A 597 -26.50 14.00 19.70
CA GLY A 597 -27.50 15.04 19.61
C GLY A 597 -27.98 15.41 18.20
N LEU A 598 -27.65 14.60 17.19
CA LEU A 598 -28.16 14.79 15.84
C LEU A 598 -29.64 14.40 15.75
N ASP A 599 -30.46 15.22 15.08
CA ASP A 599 -31.82 14.87 14.70
C ASP A 599 -31.77 13.94 13.46
N PRO A 600 -32.25 12.70 13.55
CA PRO A 600 -32.20 11.74 12.44
C PRO A 600 -32.86 12.23 11.13
N ALA A 601 -33.92 13.06 11.24
CA ALA A 601 -34.68 13.54 10.10
C ALA A 601 -34.16 14.87 9.55
N ALA A 602 -33.23 15.53 10.22
CA ALA A 602 -32.67 16.80 9.75
C ALA A 602 -31.77 16.62 8.53
N ASP A 603 -31.69 17.65 7.72
CA ASP A 603 -30.71 17.76 6.65
C ASP A 603 -29.29 17.82 7.27
N LEU A 604 -28.37 17.04 6.71
CA LEU A 604 -27.00 16.94 7.19
C LEU A 604 -26.18 18.16 6.76
N THR A 605 -25.39 18.73 7.66
CA THR A 605 -24.40 19.76 7.29
C THR A 605 -23.09 19.13 6.78
N ARG A 606 -22.32 19.93 6.03
CA ARG A 606 -21.00 19.50 5.50
C ARG A 606 -20.04 19.10 6.61
N GLU A 607 -20.00 19.86 7.70
CA GLU A 607 -19.14 19.56 8.85
C GLU A 607 -19.54 18.27 9.59
N GLN A 608 -20.85 18.02 9.72
CA GLN A 608 -21.35 16.77 10.32
C GLN A 608 -21.01 15.55 9.45
N ALA A 609 -21.15 15.70 8.11
CA ALA A 609 -20.76 14.66 7.16
C ALA A 609 -19.26 14.32 7.27
N ALA A 610 -18.41 15.35 7.28
CA ALA A 610 -16.97 15.18 7.45
C ALA A 610 -16.61 14.55 8.81
N ALA A 611 -17.28 14.99 9.89
CA ALA A 611 -17.06 14.43 11.22
C ALA A 611 -17.39 12.94 11.30
N MET A 612 -18.56 12.54 10.80
CA MET A 612 -18.96 11.12 10.78
C MET A 612 -18.00 10.28 9.93
N LEU A 613 -17.62 10.77 8.75
CA LEU A 613 -16.71 10.06 7.87
C LEU A 613 -15.31 9.91 8.47
N CYS A 614 -14.73 10.99 9.00
CA CYS A 614 -13.41 10.95 9.64
C CYS A 614 -13.39 9.99 10.81
N ARG A 615 -14.34 10.11 11.75
CA ARG A 615 -14.43 9.23 12.92
C ARG A 615 -14.67 7.78 12.54
N LEU A 616 -15.46 7.51 11.49
CA LEU A 616 -15.60 6.17 10.96
C LEU A 616 -14.27 5.63 10.47
N MET A 617 -13.54 6.39 9.65
CA MET A 617 -12.24 5.97 9.13
C MET A 617 -11.20 5.73 10.22
N GLU A 618 -11.20 6.54 11.28
CA GLU A 618 -10.37 6.33 12.48
C GLU A 618 -10.76 5.03 13.20
N SER A 619 -12.05 4.84 13.44
CA SER A 619 -12.58 3.72 14.22
C SER A 619 -12.42 2.35 13.55
N ILE A 620 -12.42 2.32 12.21
CA ILE A 620 -12.18 1.11 11.41
C ILE A 620 -10.74 1.04 10.87
N HIS A 621 -9.84 1.83 11.45
CA HIS A 621 -8.41 1.82 11.20
C HIS A 621 -7.99 2.09 9.75
N LEU A 622 -8.73 2.92 9.01
CA LEU A 622 -8.33 3.37 7.67
C LEU A 622 -7.40 4.59 7.71
N ILE A 623 -7.41 5.34 8.79
CA ILE A 623 -6.50 6.48 9.06
C ILE A 623 -5.56 6.08 10.19
N TRP A 624 -4.30 6.48 10.08
CA TRP A 624 -3.27 6.28 11.10
C TRP A 624 -3.42 7.35 12.21
N ASN A 625 -3.51 6.94 13.46
CA ASN A 625 -3.66 7.83 14.62
C ASN A 625 -2.38 7.90 15.44
#